data_1a17637ee029c0f67a52170bfe6d332d
#
_entry.id   1a17637ee029c0f67a52170bfe6d332d
#
_cell.length_a   1.000
_cell.length_b   1.000
_cell.length_c   1.000
_cell.angle_alpha   90.00
_cell.angle_beta   90.00
_cell.angle_gamma   90.00
#
_symmetry.space_group_name_H-M   'P 1'
#
loop_
_entity.id
_entity.type
_entity.pdbx_description
1 polymer ?
#
loop_
_entity_poly.entity_id
_entity_poly.type
_entity_poly.pdbx_seq_one_letter_code
_entity_poly.pdbx_strand_id
1 'polypeptide(L)'
;EDHPIGRIPVLDIDGDMMPESEVIAEYLEEIYPEPSMLGATPRETAHIRTVARIGDIYIMNNMFMLSPQSRAATRNAGIVELLGGQVVRNIKALDKFIGKDGFACCGRLTMADCALVPGLFLVENVLPTVGLDNPIPKAANVAAYWAAIQRNAHAAKTLAELHRGLEERRELIRSGAFEKMMTAFAAAQKAADAADA
;
A
#
# COMPACT_ATOMS: atom_id res chain seq x y z
N GLU A 1 -1.77 2.73 23.54
CA GLU A 1 -1.70 4.04 23.23
C GLU A 1 -0.49 4.31 22.44
N ASP A 2 -0.34 4.29 21.40
CA ASP A 2 0.15 5.26 21.64
C ASP A 2 1.13 5.89 20.74
N HIS A 3 0.89 5.73 19.50
CA HIS A 3 1.69 6.40 18.51
C HIS A 3 0.92 7.64 18.00
N PRO A 4 1.49 8.88 18.07
CA PRO A 4 0.77 10.13 17.77
C PRO A 4 0.10 10.18 16.38
N ILE A 5 0.66 9.44 15.40
CA ILE A 5 0.09 9.34 14.05
C ILE A 5 -1.12 8.38 14.01
N GLY A 6 -1.26 7.47 14.97
CA GLY A 6 -2.37 6.50 15.05
C GLY A 6 -2.46 5.54 13.87
N ARG A 7 -1.32 5.18 13.28
CA ARG A 7 -1.22 4.25 12.14
C ARG A 7 -0.29 3.08 12.44
N ILE A 8 -0.47 1.99 11.74
CA ILE A 8 0.39 0.81 11.75
C ILE A 8 1.09 0.67 10.36
N PRO A 9 2.29 0.06 10.32
CA PRO A 9 3.03 -0.57 11.44
C PRO A 9 3.73 0.44 12.36
N VAL A 10 4.05 0.00 13.56
CA VAL A 10 4.96 0.67 14.49
C VAL A 10 5.95 -0.38 14.98
N LEU A 11 7.24 -0.08 14.92
CA LEU A 11 8.30 -0.90 15.47
C LEU A 11 8.66 -0.37 16.87
N ASP A 12 8.63 -1.26 17.87
CA ASP A 12 9.12 -0.99 19.22
C ASP A 12 10.60 -1.39 19.29
N ILE A 13 11.46 -0.45 19.69
CA ILE A 13 12.89 -0.66 19.86
C ILE A 13 13.20 -0.24 21.32
N ASP A 14 13.19 -1.20 22.22
CA ASP A 14 13.49 -0.98 23.65
C ASP A 14 12.63 0.14 24.29
N GLY A 15 11.39 0.30 23.83
CA GLY A 15 10.45 1.33 24.28
C GLY A 15 10.37 2.57 23.42
N ASP A 16 11.27 2.71 22.45
CA ASP A 16 11.18 3.77 21.42
C ASP A 16 10.30 3.31 20.24
N MET A 17 9.19 4.00 20.03
CA MET A 17 8.19 3.65 19.02
C MET A 17 8.51 4.32 17.69
N MET A 18 8.94 3.54 16.70
CA MET A 18 9.26 4.00 15.34
C MET A 18 8.08 3.74 14.38
N PRO A 19 7.41 4.77 13.87
CA PRO A 19 6.37 4.64 12.86
C PRO A 19 6.95 4.66 11.44
N GLU A 20 6.02 4.58 10.47
CA GLU A 20 6.27 4.64 9.02
C GLU A 20 7.01 3.41 8.47
N SER A 21 6.28 2.62 7.70
CA SER A 21 6.79 1.35 7.16
C SER A 21 8.07 1.50 6.34
N GLU A 22 8.23 2.60 5.61
CA GLU A 22 9.47 2.87 4.86
C GLU A 22 10.64 3.21 5.76
N VAL A 23 10.41 4.01 6.82
CA VAL A 23 11.43 4.33 7.82
C VAL A 23 11.86 3.07 8.56
N ILE A 24 10.90 2.23 8.96
CA ILE A 24 11.18 0.93 9.57
C ILE A 24 12.00 0.03 8.63
N ALA A 25 11.64 -0.02 7.35
CA ALA A 25 12.37 -0.82 6.37
C ALA A 25 13.81 -0.31 6.16
N GLU A 26 14.03 1.02 6.11
CA GLU A 26 15.36 1.61 6.03
C GLU A 26 16.19 1.32 7.29
N TYR A 27 15.59 1.45 8.47
CA TYR A 27 16.26 1.09 9.73
C TYR A 27 16.68 -0.40 9.74
N LEU A 28 15.79 -1.30 9.32
CA LEU A 28 16.11 -2.73 9.24
C LEU A 28 17.20 -3.03 8.20
N GLU A 29 17.24 -2.30 7.08
CA GLU A 29 18.32 -2.42 6.09
C GLU A 29 19.68 -2.01 6.66
N GLU A 30 19.73 -0.97 7.51
CA GLU A 30 20.97 -0.51 8.14
C GLU A 30 21.51 -1.53 9.15
N ILE A 31 20.63 -2.19 9.94
CA ILE A 31 21.06 -3.14 10.97
C ILE A 31 21.19 -4.59 10.44
N TYR A 32 20.52 -4.91 9.33
CA TYR A 32 20.57 -6.22 8.65
C TYR A 32 20.84 -6.04 7.14
N PRO A 33 22.03 -5.62 6.75
CA PRO A 33 22.31 -5.24 5.35
C PRO A 33 22.38 -6.43 4.37
N GLU A 34 22.30 -7.67 4.85
CA GLU A 34 22.36 -8.88 4.03
C GLU A 34 21.15 -9.79 4.22
N PRO A 35 20.44 -10.12 3.14
CA PRO A 35 20.62 -9.63 1.77
C PRO A 35 20.10 -8.20 1.62
N SER A 36 20.88 -7.33 0.95
CA SER A 36 20.47 -5.93 0.79
C SER A 36 19.23 -5.78 -0.09
N MET A 37 18.31 -4.94 0.36
CA MET A 37 17.10 -4.54 -0.36
C MET A 37 17.29 -3.19 -1.10
N LEU A 38 18.48 -2.60 -1.02
CA LEU A 38 18.89 -1.38 -1.72
C LEU A 38 19.84 -1.71 -2.90
N GLY A 39 20.23 -0.69 -3.67
CA GLY A 39 21.13 -0.84 -4.81
C GLY A 39 22.59 -0.98 -4.41
N ALA A 40 23.40 -1.57 -5.29
CA ALA A 40 24.86 -1.66 -5.12
C ALA A 40 25.57 -0.31 -5.28
N THR A 41 24.90 0.68 -5.87
CA THR A 41 25.41 2.04 -6.07
C THR A 41 24.41 3.07 -5.57
N PRO A 42 24.88 4.30 -5.23
CA PRO A 42 23.95 5.38 -4.85
C PRO A 42 22.89 5.69 -5.90
N ARG A 43 23.22 5.53 -7.18
CA ARG A 43 22.28 5.74 -8.29
C ARG A 43 21.18 4.67 -8.32
N GLU A 44 21.53 3.41 -8.12
CA GLU A 44 20.56 2.31 -8.03
C GLU A 44 19.67 2.46 -6.80
N THR A 45 20.25 2.78 -5.65
CA THR A 45 19.50 3.07 -4.42
C THR A 45 18.51 4.23 -4.62
N ALA A 46 18.94 5.32 -5.26
CA ALA A 46 18.06 6.44 -5.58
C ALA A 46 16.92 6.01 -6.53
N HIS A 47 17.19 5.15 -7.50
CA HIS A 47 16.16 4.62 -8.40
C HIS A 47 15.16 3.73 -7.65
N ILE A 48 15.62 2.79 -6.81
CA ILE A 48 14.77 1.94 -5.96
C ILE A 48 13.85 2.80 -5.10
N ARG A 49 14.40 3.80 -4.40
CA ARG A 49 13.62 4.74 -3.57
C ARG A 49 12.62 5.53 -4.40
N THR A 50 12.96 5.94 -5.63
CA THR A 50 12.02 6.63 -6.51
C THR A 50 10.82 5.74 -6.86
N VAL A 51 11.07 4.48 -7.21
CA VAL A 51 10.01 3.53 -7.54
C VAL A 51 9.16 3.19 -6.30
N ALA A 52 9.78 3.00 -5.14
CA ALA A 52 9.08 2.81 -3.86
C ALA A 52 8.17 4.01 -3.54
N ARG A 53 8.66 5.24 -3.69
CA ARG A 53 7.86 6.47 -3.48
C ARG A 53 6.69 6.60 -4.46
N ILE A 54 6.84 6.14 -5.70
CA ILE A 54 5.70 6.10 -6.64
C ILE A 54 4.64 5.11 -6.12
N GLY A 55 5.06 3.95 -5.64
CA GLY A 55 4.17 2.95 -5.05
C GLY A 55 3.42 3.46 -3.83
N ASP A 56 4.15 3.99 -2.87
CA ASP A 56 3.61 4.41 -1.58
C ASP A 56 2.80 5.71 -1.67
N ILE A 57 3.44 6.82 -2.05
CA ILE A 57 2.79 8.15 -1.99
C ILE A 57 1.72 8.30 -3.08
N TYR A 58 2.05 7.88 -4.31
CA TYR A 58 1.20 8.22 -5.44
C TYR A 58 0.19 7.13 -5.83
N ILE A 59 0.42 5.87 -5.44
CA ILE A 59 -0.52 4.78 -5.71
C ILE A 59 -1.24 4.39 -4.43
N MET A 60 -0.54 3.89 -3.42
CA MET A 60 -1.15 3.31 -2.21
C MET A 60 -1.96 4.34 -1.42
N ASN A 61 -1.42 5.53 -1.19
CA ASN A 61 -2.14 6.58 -0.47
C ASN A 61 -3.47 6.95 -1.17
N ASN A 62 -3.46 7.09 -2.52
CA ASN A 62 -4.68 7.33 -3.27
C ASN A 62 -5.68 6.16 -3.14
N MET A 63 -5.18 4.91 -3.12
CA MET A 63 -6.03 3.74 -2.94
C MET A 63 -6.64 3.67 -1.55
N PHE A 64 -5.92 4.06 -0.50
CA PHE A 64 -6.49 4.18 0.85
C PHE A 64 -7.61 5.22 0.92
N MET A 65 -7.45 6.37 0.26
CA MET A 65 -8.48 7.40 0.19
C MET A 65 -9.68 6.99 -0.69
N LEU A 66 -9.47 6.15 -1.71
CA LEU A 66 -10.53 5.59 -2.55
C LEU A 66 -11.31 4.46 -1.86
N SER A 67 -10.67 3.66 -1.01
CA SER A 67 -11.29 2.48 -0.40
C SER A 67 -12.62 2.77 0.31
N PRO A 68 -12.79 3.87 1.10
CA PRO A 68 -14.08 4.23 1.69
C PRO A 68 -15.17 4.55 0.66
N GLN A 69 -14.79 4.97 -0.55
CA GLN A 69 -15.72 5.30 -1.64
C GLN A 69 -16.40 4.08 -2.26
N SER A 70 -15.95 2.86 -1.92
CA SER A 70 -16.64 1.62 -2.32
C SER A 70 -18.04 1.47 -1.69
N ARG A 71 -18.31 2.16 -0.57
CA ARG A 71 -19.59 2.15 0.11
C ARG A 71 -20.50 3.24 -0.45
N ALA A 72 -21.74 2.88 -0.80
CA ALA A 72 -22.71 3.82 -1.38
C ALA A 72 -22.97 5.05 -0.49
N ALA A 73 -23.03 4.86 0.83
CA ALA A 73 -23.29 5.91 1.80
C ALA A 73 -22.19 6.98 1.88
N THR A 74 -20.95 6.67 1.48
CA THR A 74 -19.82 7.61 1.56
C THR A 74 -19.28 8.01 0.21
N ARG A 75 -19.84 7.46 -0.89
CA ARG A 75 -19.36 7.68 -2.24
C ARG A 75 -19.57 9.12 -2.70
N ASN A 76 -18.49 9.76 -3.09
CA ASN A 76 -18.48 11.06 -3.74
C ASN A 76 -17.85 10.93 -5.13
N ALA A 77 -18.63 11.21 -6.17
CA ALA A 77 -18.20 11.06 -7.56
C ALA A 77 -16.96 11.92 -7.91
N GLY A 78 -16.88 13.15 -7.41
CA GLY A 78 -15.74 14.03 -7.64
C GLY A 78 -14.45 13.50 -7.00
N ILE A 79 -14.55 12.91 -5.80
CA ILE A 79 -13.39 12.26 -5.14
C ILE A 79 -12.95 11.03 -5.95
N VAL A 80 -13.90 10.21 -6.39
CA VAL A 80 -13.60 9.00 -7.20
C VAL A 80 -12.93 9.39 -8.51
N GLU A 81 -13.44 10.40 -9.22
CA GLU A 81 -12.86 10.89 -10.47
C GLU A 81 -11.45 11.44 -10.26
N LEU A 82 -11.26 12.31 -9.25
CA LEU A 82 -9.97 12.93 -8.95
C LEU A 82 -8.90 11.89 -8.60
N LEU A 83 -9.17 11.07 -7.59
CA LEU A 83 -8.19 10.09 -7.09
C LEU A 83 -7.96 8.94 -8.09
N GLY A 84 -9.01 8.48 -8.75
CA GLY A 84 -8.91 7.47 -9.81
C GLY A 84 -8.08 7.97 -10.99
N GLY A 85 -8.28 9.22 -11.43
CA GLY A 85 -7.44 9.86 -12.43
C GLY A 85 -5.97 9.96 -12.00
N GLN A 86 -5.70 10.21 -10.73
CA GLN A 86 -4.36 10.19 -10.16
C GLN A 86 -3.73 8.79 -10.24
N VAL A 87 -4.45 7.74 -9.82
CA VAL A 87 -3.97 6.35 -9.89
C VAL A 87 -3.61 5.99 -11.33
N VAL A 88 -4.49 6.25 -12.31
CA VAL A 88 -4.23 5.98 -13.73
C VAL A 88 -2.96 6.70 -14.22
N ARG A 89 -2.79 7.98 -13.88
CA ARG A 89 -1.61 8.76 -14.24
C ARG A 89 -0.34 8.17 -13.63
N ASN A 90 -0.40 7.74 -12.36
CA ASN A 90 0.75 7.24 -11.63
C ASN A 90 1.14 5.82 -12.05
N ILE A 91 0.20 4.97 -12.46
CA ILE A 91 0.50 3.69 -13.13
C ILE A 91 1.24 3.94 -14.48
N LYS A 92 0.83 4.94 -15.26
CA LYS A 92 1.54 5.31 -16.49
C LYS A 92 2.94 5.87 -16.22
N ALA A 93 3.13 6.58 -15.13
CA ALA A 93 4.45 7.05 -14.72
C ALA A 93 5.33 5.86 -14.28
N LEU A 94 4.81 4.99 -13.42
CA LEU A 94 5.50 3.78 -12.99
C LEU A 94 5.98 2.93 -14.16
N ASP A 95 5.18 2.81 -15.22
CA ASP A 95 5.52 2.05 -16.44
C ASP A 95 6.84 2.48 -17.10
N LYS A 96 7.28 3.72 -16.84
CA LYS A 96 8.55 4.26 -17.36
C LYS A 96 9.74 4.00 -16.44
N PHE A 97 9.50 3.72 -15.16
CA PHE A 97 10.55 3.56 -14.16
C PHE A 97 10.79 2.11 -13.77
N ILE A 98 9.77 1.25 -13.92
CA ILE A 98 9.82 -0.14 -13.47
C ILE A 98 10.76 -0.99 -14.34
N GLY A 99 11.43 -1.98 -13.72
CA GLY A 99 12.28 -2.96 -14.38
C GLY A 99 11.52 -3.86 -15.36
N LYS A 100 12.27 -4.54 -16.23
CA LYS A 100 11.73 -5.43 -17.27
C LYS A 100 12.12 -6.90 -17.08
N ASP A 101 12.72 -7.21 -15.95
CA ASP A 101 13.29 -8.52 -15.59
C ASP A 101 12.47 -9.30 -14.56
N GLY A 102 11.23 -8.84 -14.32
CA GLY A 102 10.28 -9.48 -13.39
C GLY A 102 10.35 -8.95 -11.97
N PHE A 103 11.24 -8.01 -11.68
CA PHE A 103 11.34 -7.28 -10.43
C PHE A 103 11.17 -5.77 -10.68
N ALA A 104 10.85 -5.04 -9.61
CA ALA A 104 10.68 -3.59 -9.72
C ALA A 104 11.98 -2.89 -10.14
N CYS A 105 13.11 -3.33 -9.57
CA CYS A 105 14.45 -2.79 -9.84
C CYS A 105 15.52 -3.88 -9.73
N CYS A 106 16.64 -3.69 -10.43
CA CYS A 106 17.90 -4.43 -10.24
C CYS A 106 17.83 -5.96 -10.40
N GLY A 107 16.80 -6.51 -11.04
CA GLY A 107 16.67 -7.96 -11.29
C GLY A 107 16.51 -8.84 -10.04
N ARG A 108 16.16 -8.27 -8.90
CA ARG A 108 15.97 -8.96 -7.61
C ARG A 108 14.96 -8.22 -6.73
N LEU A 109 14.53 -8.86 -5.64
CA LEU A 109 13.70 -8.17 -4.64
C LEU A 109 14.44 -6.96 -4.06
N THR A 110 13.70 -5.85 -3.96
CA THR A 110 14.17 -4.59 -3.39
C THR A 110 13.04 -3.93 -2.59
N MET A 111 13.34 -2.86 -1.85
CA MET A 111 12.33 -2.05 -1.16
C MET A 111 11.23 -1.53 -2.10
N ALA A 112 11.54 -1.36 -3.39
CA ALA A 112 10.54 -0.98 -4.39
C ALA A 112 9.45 -2.04 -4.55
N ASP A 113 9.80 -3.34 -4.52
CA ASP A 113 8.83 -4.43 -4.59
C ASP A 113 7.94 -4.47 -3.34
N CYS A 114 8.52 -4.18 -2.16
CA CYS A 114 7.77 -4.12 -0.89
C CYS A 114 6.67 -3.05 -0.92
N ALA A 115 6.93 -1.89 -1.54
CA ALA A 115 5.95 -0.83 -1.70
C ALA A 115 4.93 -1.13 -2.83
N LEU A 116 5.40 -1.71 -3.94
CA LEU A 116 4.56 -1.91 -5.13
C LEU A 116 3.58 -3.07 -4.99
N VAL A 117 3.99 -4.20 -4.39
CA VAL A 117 3.13 -5.39 -4.30
C VAL A 117 1.81 -5.09 -3.61
N PRO A 118 1.75 -4.50 -2.40
CA PRO A 118 0.48 -4.16 -1.79
C PRO A 118 -0.26 -3.02 -2.51
N GLY A 119 0.46 -2.06 -3.08
CA GLY A 119 -0.14 -0.96 -3.85
C GLY A 119 -0.88 -1.44 -5.10
N LEU A 120 -0.25 -2.30 -5.90
CA LEU A 120 -0.87 -2.88 -7.10
C LEU A 120 -1.99 -3.87 -6.77
N PHE A 121 -1.87 -4.61 -5.67
CA PHE A 121 -2.97 -5.42 -5.15
C PHE A 121 -4.21 -4.58 -4.87
N LEU A 122 -4.06 -3.42 -4.24
CA LEU A 122 -5.19 -2.52 -4.00
C LEU A 122 -5.77 -1.96 -5.31
N VAL A 123 -4.92 -1.59 -6.27
CA VAL A 123 -5.38 -1.14 -7.61
C VAL A 123 -6.23 -2.22 -8.27
N GLU A 124 -5.78 -3.46 -8.28
CA GLU A 124 -6.49 -4.56 -8.92
C GLU A 124 -7.82 -4.91 -8.23
N ASN A 125 -7.87 -4.87 -6.89
CA ASN A 125 -8.99 -5.38 -6.10
C ASN A 125 -9.96 -4.30 -5.60
N VAL A 126 -9.53 -3.06 -5.47
CA VAL A 126 -10.36 -1.97 -4.91
C VAL A 126 -10.88 -1.03 -5.99
N LEU A 127 -10.08 -0.72 -7.00
CA LEU A 127 -10.49 0.22 -8.06
C LEU A 127 -11.81 -0.18 -8.75
N PRO A 128 -12.02 -1.45 -9.12
CA PRO A 128 -13.30 -1.89 -9.70
C PRO A 128 -14.51 -1.69 -8.77
N THR A 129 -14.31 -1.74 -7.45
CA THR A 129 -15.42 -1.56 -6.48
C THR A 129 -15.96 -0.13 -6.45
N VAL A 130 -15.17 0.83 -6.93
CA VAL A 130 -15.60 2.24 -7.09
C VAL A 130 -16.04 2.57 -8.52
N GLY A 131 -16.15 1.55 -9.38
CA GLY A 131 -16.64 1.69 -10.76
C GLY A 131 -15.59 2.18 -11.76
N LEU A 132 -14.30 2.02 -11.45
CA LEU A 132 -13.19 2.38 -12.32
C LEU A 132 -12.50 1.14 -12.91
N ASP A 133 -12.01 1.26 -14.14
CA ASP A 133 -11.21 0.22 -14.79
C ASP A 133 -9.85 0.05 -14.09
N ASN A 134 -9.38 -1.20 -14.01
CA ASN A 134 -8.00 -1.49 -13.61
C ASN A 134 -7.01 -0.99 -14.71
N PRO A 135 -6.11 -0.03 -14.42
CA PRO A 135 -5.17 0.51 -15.40
C PRO A 135 -3.94 -0.38 -15.64
N ILE A 136 -3.67 -1.38 -14.79
CA ILE A 136 -2.47 -2.22 -14.89
C ILE A 136 -2.35 -2.87 -16.28
N PRO A 137 -3.38 -3.51 -16.86
CA PRO A 137 -3.26 -4.15 -18.18
C PRO A 137 -2.93 -3.19 -19.33
N LYS A 138 -3.16 -1.87 -19.14
CA LYS A 138 -2.89 -0.83 -20.14
C LYS A 138 -1.45 -0.28 -20.05
N ALA A 139 -0.67 -0.69 -19.04
CA ALA A 139 0.72 -0.30 -18.79
C ALA A 139 1.61 -1.54 -18.94
N ALA A 140 2.25 -1.69 -20.10
CA ALA A 140 2.86 -2.96 -20.53
C ALA A 140 3.96 -3.48 -19.58
N ASN A 141 4.86 -2.59 -19.11
CA ASN A 141 5.93 -2.98 -18.20
C ASN A 141 5.39 -3.28 -16.79
N VAL A 142 4.42 -2.50 -16.30
CA VAL A 142 3.76 -2.75 -15.00
C VAL A 142 2.98 -4.06 -15.06
N ALA A 143 2.27 -4.36 -16.15
CA ALA A 143 1.55 -5.62 -16.34
C ALA A 143 2.50 -6.83 -16.34
N ALA A 144 3.63 -6.71 -17.05
CA ALA A 144 4.65 -7.77 -17.09
C ALA A 144 5.29 -7.99 -15.70
N TYR A 145 5.64 -6.91 -15.02
CA TYR A 145 6.13 -6.96 -13.63
C TYR A 145 5.11 -7.62 -12.72
N TRP A 146 3.85 -7.17 -12.74
CA TRP A 146 2.78 -7.69 -11.88
C TRP A 146 2.58 -9.19 -12.07
N ALA A 147 2.54 -9.65 -13.31
CA ALA A 147 2.44 -11.07 -13.63
C ALA A 147 3.68 -11.89 -13.17
N ALA A 148 4.86 -11.28 -13.17
CA ALA A 148 6.09 -11.96 -12.76
C ALA A 148 6.23 -12.02 -11.24
N ILE A 149 6.04 -10.89 -10.54
CA ILE A 149 6.29 -10.79 -9.09
C ILE A 149 5.33 -11.67 -8.27
N GLN A 150 4.13 -11.91 -8.74
CA GLN A 150 3.17 -12.82 -8.09
C GLN A 150 3.68 -14.27 -7.99
N ARG A 151 4.68 -14.66 -8.79
CA ARG A 151 5.32 -15.98 -8.72
C ARG A 151 6.50 -16.03 -7.76
N ASN A 152 6.96 -14.89 -7.25
CA ASN A 152 7.98 -14.84 -6.22
C ASN A 152 7.40 -15.33 -4.88
N ALA A 153 8.11 -16.20 -4.16
CA ALA A 153 7.60 -16.85 -2.96
C ALA A 153 7.21 -15.88 -1.85
N HIS A 154 7.98 -14.79 -1.66
CA HIS A 154 7.68 -13.78 -0.64
C HIS A 154 6.47 -12.94 -1.04
N ALA A 155 6.42 -12.47 -2.28
CA ALA A 155 5.29 -11.71 -2.79
C ALA A 155 4.00 -12.56 -2.79
N ALA A 156 4.08 -13.82 -3.21
CA ALA A 156 2.93 -14.75 -3.20
C ALA A 156 2.37 -14.95 -1.79
N LYS A 157 3.24 -15.10 -0.77
CA LYS A 157 2.82 -15.19 0.63
C LYS A 157 2.09 -13.92 1.07
N THR A 158 2.67 -12.75 0.81
CA THR A 158 2.05 -11.46 1.15
C THR A 158 0.70 -11.29 0.45
N LEU A 159 0.61 -11.63 -0.83
CA LEU A 159 -0.65 -11.55 -1.59
C LEU A 159 -1.72 -12.48 -1.05
N ALA A 160 -1.36 -13.70 -0.63
CA ALA A 160 -2.30 -14.63 0.01
C ALA A 160 -2.87 -14.05 1.31
N GLU A 161 -2.04 -13.40 2.11
CA GLU A 161 -2.47 -12.73 3.35
C GLU A 161 -3.36 -11.51 3.06
N LEU A 162 -3.01 -10.70 2.06
CA LEU A 162 -3.82 -9.56 1.62
C LEU A 162 -5.19 -10.00 1.09
N HIS A 163 -5.25 -11.08 0.30
CA HIS A 163 -6.52 -11.65 -0.15
C HIS A 163 -7.39 -12.10 1.01
N ARG A 164 -6.82 -12.83 1.97
CA ARG A 164 -7.53 -13.25 3.17
C ARG A 164 -8.10 -12.06 3.94
N GLY A 165 -7.27 -11.06 4.24
CA GLY A 165 -7.72 -9.86 4.95
C GLY A 165 -8.78 -9.06 4.19
N LEU A 166 -8.71 -9.03 2.86
CA LEU A 166 -9.73 -8.39 2.02
C LEU A 166 -11.08 -9.13 2.11
N GLU A 167 -11.07 -10.48 2.09
CA GLU A 167 -12.30 -11.28 2.23
C GLU A 167 -12.90 -11.15 3.64
N GLU A 168 -12.08 -11.18 4.69
CA GLU A 168 -12.51 -10.94 6.07
C GLU A 168 -13.18 -9.56 6.19
N ARG A 169 -12.58 -8.52 5.61
CA ARG A 169 -13.15 -7.17 5.59
C ARG A 169 -14.47 -7.10 4.83
N ARG A 170 -14.57 -7.78 3.68
CA ARG A 170 -15.82 -7.87 2.90
C ARG A 170 -16.94 -8.53 3.70
N GLU A 171 -16.61 -9.57 4.46
CA GLU A 171 -17.58 -10.25 5.32
C GLU A 171 -18.04 -9.35 6.48
N LEU A 172 -17.12 -8.63 7.14
CA LEU A 172 -17.45 -7.66 8.17
C LEU A 172 -18.39 -6.56 7.65
N ILE A 173 -18.18 -6.10 6.41
CA ILE A 173 -19.07 -5.12 5.77
C ILE A 173 -20.44 -5.75 5.47
N ARG A 174 -20.49 -6.95 4.89
CA ARG A 174 -21.75 -7.65 4.56
C ARG A 174 -22.60 -7.93 5.79
N SER A 175 -21.98 -8.36 6.88
CA SER A 175 -22.68 -8.65 8.15
C SER A 175 -23.10 -7.43 8.95
N GLY A 176 -22.68 -6.22 8.53
CA GLY A 176 -22.89 -4.98 9.29
C GLY A 176 -22.01 -4.87 10.55
N ALA A 177 -21.12 -5.82 10.80
CA ALA A 177 -20.20 -5.80 11.95
C ALA A 177 -19.18 -4.65 11.85
N PHE A 178 -18.76 -4.32 10.62
CA PHE A 178 -17.84 -3.20 10.37
C PHE A 178 -18.41 -1.87 10.85
N GLU A 179 -19.67 -1.58 10.56
CA GLU A 179 -20.33 -0.32 10.98
C GLU A 179 -20.45 -0.22 12.51
N LYS A 180 -20.79 -1.34 13.16
CA LYS A 180 -20.85 -1.41 14.63
C LYS A 180 -19.48 -1.16 15.25
N MET A 181 -18.43 -1.78 14.69
CA MET A 181 -17.05 -1.59 15.13
C MET A 181 -16.59 -0.13 14.97
N MET A 182 -16.86 0.49 13.82
CA MET A 182 -16.48 1.89 13.55
C MET A 182 -17.23 2.86 14.46
N THR A 183 -18.51 2.60 14.76
CA THR A 183 -19.29 3.41 15.69
C THR A 183 -18.75 3.32 17.12
N ALA A 184 -18.40 2.10 17.57
CA ALA A 184 -17.79 1.89 18.87
C ALA A 184 -16.42 2.56 18.99
N PHE A 185 -15.59 2.46 17.95
CA PHE A 185 -14.30 3.13 17.90
C PHE A 185 -14.42 4.65 17.97
N ALA A 186 -15.31 5.24 17.18
CA ALA A 186 -15.55 6.70 17.20
C ALA A 186 -16.07 7.18 18.57
N ALA A 187 -16.90 6.39 19.25
CA ALA A 187 -17.36 6.70 20.59
C ALA A 187 -16.23 6.65 21.64
N ALA A 188 -15.35 5.64 21.53
CA ALA A 188 -14.19 5.51 22.41
C ALA A 188 -13.19 6.66 22.21
N GLN A 189 -12.90 7.02 20.96
CA GLN A 189 -12.03 8.17 20.63
C GLN A 189 -12.57 9.47 21.24
N LYS A 190 -13.85 9.74 21.03
CA LYS A 190 -14.49 10.94 21.60
C LYS A 190 -14.46 10.99 23.12
N ALA A 191 -14.54 9.83 23.79
CA ALA A 191 -14.43 9.73 25.23
C ALA A 191 -13.00 10.01 25.71
N ALA A 192 -11.97 9.51 24.98
CA ALA A 192 -10.58 9.77 25.27
C ALA A 192 -10.24 11.26 25.11
N ASP A 193 -10.63 11.89 23.97
CA ASP A 193 -10.42 13.32 23.69
C ASP A 193 -11.07 14.21 24.77
N ALA A 194 -12.19 13.78 25.36
CA ALA A 194 -12.87 14.51 26.43
C ALA A 194 -12.21 14.32 27.81
N ALA A 195 -11.40 13.30 27.99
CA ALA A 195 -10.66 13.05 29.24
C ALA A 195 -9.31 13.82 29.26
N ASP A 196 -8.78 14.15 28.10
CA ASP A 196 -7.51 14.89 27.93
C ASP A 196 -7.71 16.43 27.84
N ALA A 197 -8.97 16.89 27.82
CA ALA A 197 -9.35 18.31 27.76
C ALA A 197 -9.68 18.89 29.13
#